data_c5ae25d0f58467da8bb5da5317ee8c8d
#
_entry.id   c5ae25d0f58467da8bb5da5317ee8c8d
#
_cell.length_a   1.000
_cell.length_b   1.000
_cell.length_c   1.000
_cell.angle_alpha   90.00
_cell.angle_beta   90.00
_cell.angle_gamma   90.00
#
_symmetry.space_group_name_H-M   'P 1'
#
loop_
_entity.id
_entity.type
_entity.pdbx_description
1 polymer ?
#
loop_
_entity_poly.entity_id
_entity_poly.type
_entity_poly.pdbx_seq_one_letter_code
_entity_poly.pdbx_strand_id
1 'polypeptide(L)'
;MLPKGVACFAGDLSEAEQKVVWATHAAPAADLFNQKVEGTAWKSKPSWYIVAKNDGTVQPELQRFVAKRMGATIYEINSSHVPMLSNSGLVIDVILTAANAVQRSTIGA
;
A
#
# COMPACT_ATOMS: atom_id res chain seq x y z
N MET A 1 -0.64 7.81 -16.21
CA MET A 1 0.40 6.75 -16.30
C MET A 1 0.59 6.38 -17.77
N LEU A 2 1.83 6.33 -18.21
CA LEU A 2 2.15 5.87 -19.56
C LEU A 2 2.03 4.34 -19.64
N PRO A 3 1.75 3.74 -20.82
CA PRO A 3 1.63 2.29 -20.94
C PRO A 3 2.83 1.51 -20.35
N LYS A 4 4.04 2.02 -20.53
CA LYS A 4 5.27 1.42 -19.96
C LYS A 4 5.34 1.52 -18.43
N GLY A 5 4.63 2.47 -17.83
CA GLY A 5 4.59 2.66 -16.38
C GLY A 5 3.84 1.54 -15.67
N VAL A 6 2.97 0.82 -16.37
CA VAL A 6 2.23 -0.31 -15.79
C VAL A 6 3.19 -1.42 -15.34
N ALA A 7 4.26 -1.67 -16.06
CA ALA A 7 5.26 -2.67 -15.68
C ALA A 7 5.97 -2.31 -14.35
N CYS A 8 6.15 -1.04 -14.06
CA CYS A 8 6.70 -0.57 -12.78
C CYS A 8 5.67 -0.63 -11.65
N PHE A 9 4.40 -0.40 -11.98
CA PHE A 9 3.29 -0.32 -11.02
C PHE A 9 2.71 -1.69 -10.68
N ALA A 10 2.53 -2.55 -11.68
CA ALA A 10 1.81 -3.81 -11.58
C ALA A 10 2.52 -4.95 -12.34
N GLY A 11 3.86 -4.97 -12.29
CA GLY A 11 4.67 -5.90 -13.09
C GLY A 11 4.53 -7.37 -12.73
N ASP A 12 3.97 -7.70 -11.58
CA ASP A 12 3.72 -9.08 -11.14
C ASP A 12 2.34 -9.61 -11.54
N LEU A 13 1.52 -8.80 -12.21
CA LEU A 13 0.26 -9.25 -12.79
C LEU A 13 0.49 -9.84 -14.19
N SER A 14 -0.47 -10.64 -14.66
CA SER A 14 -0.49 -11.13 -16.03
C SER A 14 -0.58 -9.96 -17.02
N GLU A 15 -0.19 -10.18 -18.25
CA GLU A 15 -0.28 -9.15 -19.31
C GLU A 15 -1.72 -8.65 -19.49
N ALA A 16 -2.70 -9.55 -19.46
CA ALA A 16 -4.11 -9.20 -19.56
C ALA A 16 -4.56 -8.31 -18.40
N GLU A 17 -4.18 -8.64 -17.17
CA GLU A 17 -4.49 -7.84 -15.98
C GLU A 17 -3.81 -6.48 -16.02
N GLN A 18 -2.55 -6.41 -16.49
CA GLN A 18 -1.85 -5.13 -16.68
C GLN A 18 -2.58 -4.22 -17.66
N LYS A 19 -3.14 -4.77 -18.72
CA LYS A 19 -3.96 -4.00 -19.67
C LYS A 19 -5.22 -3.43 -19.01
N VAL A 20 -5.86 -4.19 -18.14
CA VAL A 20 -7.01 -3.71 -17.37
C VAL A 20 -6.60 -2.58 -16.42
N VAL A 21 -5.50 -2.72 -15.72
CA VAL A 21 -4.95 -1.66 -14.84
C VAL A 21 -4.73 -0.38 -15.63
N TRP A 22 -4.09 -0.48 -16.79
CA TRP A 22 -3.85 0.68 -17.63
C TRP A 22 -5.14 1.34 -18.14
N ALA A 23 -6.09 0.52 -18.56
CA ALA A 23 -7.36 1.01 -19.12
C ALA A 23 -8.26 1.67 -18.07
N THR A 24 -8.14 1.28 -16.81
CA THR A 24 -9.03 1.74 -15.73
C THR A 24 -8.41 2.79 -14.82
N HIS A 25 -7.13 3.11 -14.96
CA HIS A 25 -6.52 4.16 -14.15
C HIS A 25 -7.03 5.55 -14.54
N ALA A 26 -7.00 6.47 -13.60
CA ALA A 26 -7.33 7.88 -13.82
C ALA A 26 -6.23 8.76 -13.27
N ALA A 27 -6.03 9.93 -13.89
CA ALA A 27 -5.07 10.90 -13.39
C ALA A 27 -5.62 11.59 -12.13
N PRO A 28 -4.79 11.80 -11.09
CA PRO A 28 -5.19 12.60 -9.95
C PRO A 28 -5.36 14.07 -10.33
N ALA A 29 -6.08 14.84 -9.52
CA ALA A 29 -6.19 16.28 -9.72
C ALA A 29 -4.80 16.94 -9.66
N ALA A 30 -4.59 17.97 -10.49
CA ALA A 30 -3.28 18.60 -10.65
C ALA A 30 -2.72 19.19 -9.35
N ASP A 31 -3.58 19.63 -8.45
CA ASP A 31 -3.20 20.26 -7.18
C ASP A 31 -3.12 19.27 -5.99
N LEU A 32 -3.38 17.99 -6.22
CA LEU A 32 -3.45 17.00 -5.15
C LEU A 32 -2.20 17.02 -4.26
N PHE A 33 -1.01 17.04 -4.87
CA PHE A 33 0.25 16.98 -4.15
C PHE A 33 0.66 18.31 -3.51
N ASN A 34 -0.07 19.39 -3.81
CA ASN A 34 0.16 20.71 -3.20
C ASN A 34 -0.73 20.94 -1.96
N GLN A 35 -1.66 20.06 -1.71
CA GLN A 35 -2.55 20.15 -0.55
C GLN A 35 -1.82 19.77 0.72
N LYS A 36 -2.07 20.52 1.79
CA LYS A 36 -1.52 20.21 3.11
C LYS A 36 -2.40 19.21 3.84
N VAL A 37 -1.75 18.25 4.48
CA VAL A 37 -2.43 17.28 5.34
C VAL A 37 -2.65 17.90 6.72
N GLU A 38 -3.90 17.87 7.17
CA GLU A 38 -4.25 18.27 8.54
C GLU A 38 -4.32 17.03 9.43
N GLY A 39 -3.54 17.03 10.51
CA GLY A 39 -3.44 15.91 11.43
C GLY A 39 -2.48 14.82 10.97
N THR A 40 -2.02 14.04 11.93
CA THR A 40 -1.05 12.96 11.74
C THR A 40 -1.45 11.77 12.58
N ALA A 41 -2.55 11.12 12.20
CA ALA A 41 -3.14 10.01 12.98
C ALA A 41 -2.15 8.86 13.23
N TRP A 42 -1.20 8.64 12.34
CA TRP A 42 -0.17 7.61 12.49
C TRP A 42 0.71 7.82 13.74
N LYS A 43 0.78 9.02 14.30
CA LYS A 43 1.52 9.31 15.54
C LYS A 43 0.80 8.81 16.80
N SER A 44 -0.51 8.65 16.75
CA SER A 44 -1.33 8.31 17.92
C SER A 44 -2.14 7.03 17.75
N LYS A 45 -2.19 6.47 16.54
CA LYS A 45 -2.96 5.25 16.23
C LYS A 45 -2.03 4.12 15.84
N PRO A 46 -2.38 2.87 16.17
CA PRO A 46 -1.62 1.74 15.67
C PRO A 46 -1.68 1.68 14.15
N SER A 47 -0.60 1.25 13.53
CA SER A 47 -0.45 1.22 12.08
C SER A 47 0.13 -0.11 11.61
N TRP A 48 -0.26 -0.53 10.41
CA TRP A 48 0.27 -1.71 9.73
C TRP A 48 0.75 -1.28 8.36
N TYR A 49 1.86 -1.85 7.91
CA TYR A 49 2.46 -1.50 6.62
C TYR A 49 2.88 -2.76 5.88
N ILE A 50 2.48 -2.89 4.64
CA ILE A 50 2.93 -3.95 3.75
C ILE A 50 3.98 -3.37 2.81
N VAL A 51 5.22 -3.80 2.97
CA VAL A 51 6.33 -3.43 2.09
C VAL A 51 6.31 -4.32 0.85
N ALA A 52 6.16 -3.71 -0.31
CA ALA A 52 6.19 -4.40 -1.59
C ALA A 52 7.65 -4.45 -2.09
N LYS A 53 8.28 -5.59 -2.04
CA LYS A 53 9.73 -5.74 -2.28
C LYS A 53 10.14 -5.54 -3.73
N ASN A 54 9.21 -5.69 -4.67
CA ASN A 54 9.44 -5.53 -6.11
C ASN A 54 8.71 -4.31 -6.68
N ASP A 55 8.40 -3.35 -5.83
CA ASP A 55 7.71 -2.12 -6.22
C ASP A 55 8.64 -1.25 -7.07
N GLY A 56 8.26 -0.99 -8.32
CA GLY A 56 8.98 -0.11 -9.22
C GLY A 56 8.48 1.34 -9.21
N THR A 57 7.48 1.65 -8.39
CA THR A 57 6.91 3.00 -8.25
C THR A 57 7.43 3.70 -7.00
N VAL A 58 7.35 3.04 -5.85
CA VAL A 58 7.93 3.51 -4.60
C VAL A 58 8.99 2.53 -4.15
N GLN A 59 10.23 2.98 -4.06
CA GLN A 59 11.36 2.10 -3.74
C GLN A 59 11.15 1.42 -2.38
N PRO A 60 11.40 0.10 -2.28
CA PRO A 60 11.22 -0.65 -1.04
C PRO A 60 11.98 -0.08 0.16
N GLU A 61 13.17 0.46 -0.05
CA GLU A 61 13.95 1.11 1.01
C GLU A 61 13.22 2.31 1.62
N LEU A 62 12.57 3.11 0.78
CA LEU A 62 11.76 4.23 1.26
C LEU A 62 10.54 3.71 2.03
N GLN A 63 9.90 2.65 1.55
CA GLN A 63 8.77 2.03 2.26
C GLN A 63 9.18 1.55 3.64
N ARG A 64 10.32 0.88 3.76
CA ARG A 64 10.87 0.42 5.05
C ARG A 64 11.16 1.58 5.98
N PHE A 65 11.76 2.65 5.47
CA PHE A 65 12.02 3.86 6.25
C PHE A 65 10.74 4.48 6.80
N VAL A 66 9.74 4.65 5.94
CA VAL A 66 8.45 5.23 6.33
C VAL A 66 7.72 4.34 7.34
N ALA A 67 7.66 3.04 7.09
CA ALA A 67 7.01 2.09 7.98
C ALA A 67 7.64 2.08 9.37
N LYS A 68 8.96 2.13 9.43
CA LYS A 68 9.71 2.20 10.68
C LYS A 68 9.47 3.52 11.40
N ARG A 69 9.47 4.63 10.66
CA ARG A 69 9.16 5.96 11.22
C ARG A 69 7.77 6.02 11.83
N MET A 70 6.81 5.34 11.21
CA MET A 70 5.44 5.26 11.71
C MET A 70 5.30 4.38 12.95
N GLY A 71 6.31 3.56 13.28
CA GLY A 71 6.17 2.53 14.29
C GLY A 71 5.17 1.45 13.89
N ALA A 72 5.01 1.21 12.59
CA ALA A 72 4.03 0.26 12.07
C ALA A 72 4.44 -1.19 12.33
N THR A 73 3.45 -2.07 12.43
CA THR A 73 3.67 -3.51 12.29
C THR A 73 3.93 -3.78 10.81
N ILE A 74 5.09 -4.35 10.49
CA ILE A 74 5.61 -4.42 9.12
C ILE A 74 5.50 -5.84 8.59
N TYR A 75 4.95 -5.97 7.37
CA TYR A 75 4.96 -7.18 6.56
C TYR A 75 5.74 -6.88 5.28
N GLU A 76 6.57 -7.81 4.82
CA GLU A 76 7.26 -7.68 3.53
C GLU A 76 6.86 -8.82 2.63
N ILE A 77 6.50 -8.51 1.39
CA ILE A 77 6.08 -9.48 0.41
C ILE A 77 6.73 -9.25 -0.95
N ASN A 78 6.85 -10.31 -1.74
CA ASN A 78 7.26 -10.22 -3.13
C ASN A 78 6.07 -9.75 -3.97
N SER A 79 5.98 -8.46 -4.19
CA SER A 79 4.87 -7.84 -4.90
C SER A 79 5.30 -6.55 -5.58
N SER A 80 4.58 -6.19 -6.63
CA SER A 80 4.59 -4.84 -7.20
C SER A 80 3.88 -3.84 -6.27
N HIS A 81 3.63 -2.64 -6.78
CA HIS A 81 2.93 -1.57 -6.06
C HIS A 81 1.46 -1.92 -5.71
N VAL A 82 0.93 -2.98 -6.27
CA VAL A 82 -0.49 -3.38 -6.10
C VAL A 82 -0.65 -4.76 -5.47
N PRO A 83 -0.14 -4.96 -4.24
CA PRO A 83 -0.28 -6.26 -3.56
C PRO A 83 -1.72 -6.70 -3.39
N MET A 84 -2.67 -5.76 -3.28
CA MET A 84 -4.09 -6.07 -3.19
C MET A 84 -4.63 -6.79 -4.43
N LEU A 85 -3.95 -6.70 -5.57
CA LEU A 85 -4.31 -7.40 -6.80
C LEU A 85 -3.56 -8.71 -6.97
N SER A 86 -2.24 -8.72 -6.69
CA SER A 86 -1.40 -9.90 -6.90
C SER A 86 -1.33 -10.83 -5.68
N ASN A 87 -1.57 -10.32 -4.48
CA ASN A 87 -1.49 -11.05 -3.20
C ASN A 87 -2.69 -10.71 -2.30
N SER A 88 -3.89 -10.78 -2.85
CA SER A 88 -5.12 -10.37 -2.16
C SER A 88 -5.34 -11.09 -0.84
N GLY A 89 -5.02 -12.38 -0.77
CA GLY A 89 -5.16 -13.18 0.45
C GLY A 89 -4.36 -12.61 1.61
N LEU A 90 -3.10 -12.30 1.39
CA LEU A 90 -2.24 -11.70 2.42
C LEU A 90 -2.75 -10.32 2.84
N VAL A 91 -3.16 -9.49 1.88
CA VAL A 91 -3.69 -8.16 2.19
C VAL A 91 -4.94 -8.25 3.06
N ILE A 92 -5.85 -9.16 2.73
CA ILE A 92 -7.06 -9.43 3.53
C ILE A 92 -6.67 -9.86 4.94
N ASP A 93 -5.73 -10.78 5.09
CA ASP A 93 -5.28 -11.27 6.39
C ASP A 93 -4.69 -10.15 7.26
N VAL A 94 -3.91 -9.26 6.67
CA VAL A 94 -3.34 -8.10 7.38
C VAL A 94 -4.46 -7.16 7.83
N ILE A 95 -5.43 -6.87 6.97
CA ILE A 95 -6.58 -6.02 7.31
C ILE A 95 -7.38 -6.63 8.45
N LEU A 96 -7.67 -7.92 8.41
CA LEU A 96 -8.40 -8.61 9.48
C LEU A 96 -7.61 -8.62 10.78
N THR A 97 -6.31 -8.83 10.71
CA THR A 97 -5.42 -8.79 11.89
C THR A 97 -5.46 -7.40 12.52
N ALA A 98 -5.38 -6.35 11.72
CA ALA A 98 -5.44 -4.98 12.20
C ALA A 98 -6.80 -4.66 12.83
N ALA A 99 -7.88 -5.03 12.17
CA ALA A 99 -9.24 -4.82 12.69
C ALA A 99 -9.46 -5.54 14.03
N ASN A 100 -9.04 -6.79 14.14
CA ASN A 100 -9.16 -7.56 15.37
C ASN A 100 -8.32 -6.98 16.52
N ALA A 101 -7.12 -6.50 16.22
CA ALA A 101 -6.26 -5.88 17.22
C ALA A 101 -6.90 -4.61 17.78
N VAL A 102 -7.50 -3.77 16.93
CA VAL A 102 -8.17 -2.54 17.35
C VAL A 102 -9.43 -2.85 18.15
N GLN A 103 -10.24 -3.82 17.74
CA GLN A 103 -11.43 -4.24 18.47
C GLN A 103 -11.10 -4.79 19.85
N ARG A 104 -10.05 -5.59 19.98
CA ARG A 104 -9.60 -6.13 21.28
C ARG A 104 -9.18 -5.02 22.23
N SER A 105 -8.43 -4.02 21.75
CA SER A 105 -8.07 -2.84 22.54
C SER A 105 -9.29 -2.10 23.06
N THR A 106 -10.33 -1.94 22.25
CA THR A 106 -11.58 -1.25 22.62
C THR A 106 -12.39 -2.07 23.63
N ILE A 107 -12.48 -3.39 23.46
CA ILE A 107 -13.22 -4.29 24.33
C ILE A 107 -12.48 -4.52 25.64
N GLY A 108 -11.14 -4.58 25.61
CA GLY A 108 -10.30 -4.78 26.78
C GLY A 108 -10.10 -3.54 27.65
N ALA A 109 -10.59 -2.41 27.19
CA ALA A 109 -10.59 -1.17 27.95
C ALA A 109 -11.88 -1.01 28.73
#